data_6ac934be0a7667a9a5d3ef6b7a1056d8
#
_entry.id   6ac934be0a7667a9a5d3ef6b7a1056d8
#
_cell.length_a   1.000
_cell.length_b   1.000
_cell.length_c   1.000
_cell.angle_alpha   90.00
_cell.angle_beta   90.00
_cell.angle_gamma   90.00
#
_symmetry.space_group_name_H-M   'P 1'
#
loop_
_entity.id
_entity.type
_entity.pdbx_description
1 polymer ?
#
loop_
_entity_poly.entity_id
_entity_poly.type
_entity_poly.pdbx_seq_one_letter_code
_entity_poly.pdbx_strand_id
1 'polypeptide(L)'
;GIDALKSATFRFDRFGLEYVAQELLGRGKAIHDPDDRIAEISRLFHHDKPALAHYNLEDCRLVIEIFDKCHLLSFLCLRSQLTGLELDRYGGSVAAFTNLYIPRLHQAGFVAPNLPHGAIATSPGGYVMNSLPGFYHDVLVLDFKSLYPSIIRTFHIDPLALVHGLQEPEAETIPGYVGGRFSRKHHILPGLIDHLWQAREQAKTEHDQPRSQAIKILMNAFYGVMGSVGCR
;
A
#
# COMPACT_ATOMS: atom_id res chain seq x y z
N GLY A 1 -15.47 -4.22 -1.37
CA GLY A 1 -15.53 -2.79 -1.06
C GLY A 1 -14.61 -2.40 0.09
N ILE A 2 -14.78 -2.97 1.27
CA ILE A 2 -13.98 -2.63 2.47
C ILE A 2 -12.48 -2.81 2.20
N ASP A 3 -12.09 -3.95 1.66
CA ASP A 3 -10.67 -4.24 1.40
C ASP A 3 -10.10 -3.35 0.29
N ALA A 4 -10.91 -2.97 -0.70
CA ALA A 4 -10.53 -2.00 -1.72
C ALA A 4 -10.22 -0.63 -1.10
N LEU A 5 -11.08 -0.12 -0.21
CA LEU A 5 -10.87 1.12 0.53
C LEU A 5 -9.61 1.07 1.39
N LYS A 6 -9.40 -0.03 2.13
CA LYS A 6 -8.20 -0.23 2.94
C LYS A 6 -6.94 -0.28 2.09
N SER A 7 -6.98 -0.98 0.96
CA SER A 7 -5.85 -1.07 0.01
C SER A 7 -5.51 0.29 -0.61
N ALA A 8 -6.51 1.14 -0.84
CA ALA A 8 -6.34 2.51 -1.29
C ALA A 8 -6.00 3.50 -0.15
N THR A 9 -5.71 2.98 1.06
CA THR A 9 -5.30 3.73 2.25
C THR A 9 -6.36 4.67 2.83
N PHE A 10 -7.63 4.49 2.51
CA PHE A 10 -8.71 5.18 3.22
C PHE A 10 -8.80 4.69 4.66
N ARG A 11 -9.02 5.63 5.58
CA ARG A 11 -9.14 5.37 7.02
C ARG A 11 -10.48 5.89 7.50
N PHE A 12 -11.24 5.00 8.12
CA PHE A 12 -12.52 5.31 8.77
C PHE A 12 -12.54 4.64 10.13
N ASP A 13 -13.23 5.23 11.09
CA ASP A 13 -13.43 4.61 12.41
C ASP A 13 -14.22 3.32 12.30
N ARG A 14 -15.15 3.26 11.33
CA ARG A 14 -15.97 2.09 11.02
C ARG A 14 -16.08 1.91 9.50
N PHE A 15 -16.02 0.66 9.03
CA PHE A 15 -16.15 0.33 7.61
C PHE A 15 -17.55 -0.19 7.22
N GLY A 16 -18.56 0.05 8.05
CA GLY A 16 -19.95 -0.23 7.67
C GLY A 16 -20.43 0.70 6.55
N LEU A 17 -21.29 0.18 5.64
CA LEU A 17 -21.77 0.94 4.47
C LEU A 17 -22.43 2.25 4.88
N GLU A 18 -23.25 2.24 5.92
CA GLU A 18 -23.91 3.45 6.47
C GLU A 18 -22.86 4.53 6.82
N TYR A 19 -21.87 4.16 7.64
CA TYR A 19 -20.86 5.10 8.10
C TYR A 19 -20.02 5.67 6.94
N VAL A 20 -19.53 4.79 6.07
CA VAL A 20 -18.69 5.20 4.94
C VAL A 20 -19.47 6.06 3.94
N ALA A 21 -20.73 5.73 3.68
CA ALA A 21 -21.60 6.51 2.81
C ALA A 21 -21.86 7.90 3.40
N GLN A 22 -22.15 7.98 4.70
CA GLN A 22 -22.36 9.26 5.38
C GLN A 22 -21.12 10.15 5.31
N GLU A 23 -19.93 9.61 5.58
CA GLU A 23 -18.66 10.34 5.54
C GLU A 23 -18.30 10.81 4.12
N LEU A 24 -18.50 9.97 3.12
CA LEU A 24 -18.07 10.27 1.76
C LEU A 24 -19.14 10.99 0.92
N LEU A 25 -20.41 10.60 1.07
CA LEU A 25 -21.49 11.05 0.20
C LEU A 25 -22.45 12.04 0.89
N GLY A 26 -22.36 12.19 2.22
CA GLY A 26 -23.27 13.00 3.02
C GLY A 26 -24.69 12.41 3.12
N ARG A 27 -24.87 11.14 2.76
CA ARG A 27 -26.12 10.39 2.86
C ARG A 27 -25.85 8.94 3.21
N GLY A 28 -26.84 8.28 3.83
CA GLY A 28 -26.73 6.91 4.30
C GLY A 28 -27.80 6.00 3.71
N LYS A 29 -28.00 4.88 4.38
CA LYS A 29 -29.02 3.88 4.03
C LYS A 29 -30.44 4.39 4.24
N ALA A 30 -31.41 3.78 3.56
CA ALA A 30 -32.82 4.11 3.73
C ALA A 30 -33.39 3.71 5.10
N ILE A 31 -32.81 2.72 5.77
CA ILE A 31 -33.18 2.30 7.14
C ILE A 31 -32.01 2.63 8.07
N HIS A 32 -32.23 3.57 8.99
CA HIS A 32 -31.17 4.13 9.83
C HIS A 32 -30.97 3.41 11.16
N ASP A 33 -32.01 2.74 11.71
CA ASP A 33 -31.92 2.09 13.02
C ASP A 33 -31.24 0.70 12.94
N PRO A 34 -30.07 0.51 13.58
CA PRO A 34 -29.38 -0.78 13.56
C PRO A 34 -30.13 -1.87 14.34
N ASP A 35 -30.83 -1.50 15.42
CA ASP A 35 -31.41 -2.46 16.35
C ASP A 35 -32.74 -3.04 15.83
N ASP A 36 -33.46 -2.28 15.00
CA ASP A 36 -34.74 -2.71 14.39
C ASP A 36 -34.60 -3.19 12.93
N ARG A 37 -33.40 -3.12 12.35
CA ARG A 37 -33.17 -3.42 10.92
C ARG A 37 -33.60 -4.83 10.51
N ILE A 38 -33.33 -5.84 11.33
CA ILE A 38 -33.65 -7.23 11.01
C ILE A 38 -35.17 -7.43 11.03
N ALA A 39 -35.85 -6.86 12.03
CA ALA A 39 -37.29 -6.91 12.13
C ALA A 39 -37.97 -6.19 10.96
N GLU A 40 -37.48 -5.01 10.60
CA GLU A 40 -38.00 -4.24 9.47
C GLU A 40 -37.75 -4.94 8.12
N ILE A 41 -36.58 -5.50 7.88
CA ILE A 41 -36.30 -6.30 6.66
C ILE A 41 -37.25 -7.50 6.61
N SER A 42 -37.47 -8.19 7.71
CA SER A 42 -38.39 -9.33 7.79
C SER A 42 -39.82 -8.89 7.51
N ARG A 43 -40.26 -7.78 8.08
CA ARG A 43 -41.58 -7.19 7.82
C ARG A 43 -41.78 -6.86 6.33
N LEU A 44 -40.79 -6.17 5.72
CA LEU A 44 -40.82 -5.81 4.31
C LEU A 44 -40.83 -7.06 3.41
N PHE A 45 -40.06 -8.09 3.75
CA PHE A 45 -40.04 -9.33 2.99
C PHE A 45 -41.40 -10.02 2.92
N HIS A 46 -42.16 -10.00 4.02
CA HIS A 46 -43.45 -10.64 4.08
C HIS A 46 -44.62 -9.75 3.56
N HIS A 47 -44.51 -8.43 3.73
CA HIS A 47 -45.64 -7.54 3.54
C HIS A 47 -45.43 -6.45 2.49
N ASP A 48 -44.18 -6.12 2.12
CA ASP A 48 -43.88 -5.05 1.14
C ASP A 48 -42.57 -5.31 0.39
N LYS A 49 -42.65 -6.24 -0.56
CA LYS A 49 -41.48 -6.59 -1.38
C LYS A 49 -40.98 -5.44 -2.26
N PRO A 50 -41.82 -4.55 -2.82
CA PRO A 50 -41.35 -3.36 -3.54
C PRO A 50 -40.49 -2.44 -2.65
N ALA A 51 -40.89 -2.18 -1.42
CA ALA A 51 -40.09 -1.37 -0.49
C ALA A 51 -38.77 -2.05 -0.14
N LEU A 52 -38.75 -3.39 0.06
CA LEU A 52 -37.54 -4.15 0.24
C LEU A 52 -36.60 -4.08 -0.97
N ALA A 53 -37.12 -4.18 -2.16
CA ALA A 53 -36.34 -4.05 -3.40
C ALA A 53 -35.73 -2.65 -3.53
N HIS A 54 -36.49 -1.60 -3.18
CA HIS A 54 -36.00 -0.22 -3.16
C HIS A 54 -34.85 -0.05 -2.12
N TYR A 55 -35.00 -0.61 -0.92
CA TYR A 55 -33.95 -0.60 0.09
C TYR A 55 -32.66 -1.28 -0.42
N ASN A 56 -32.78 -2.46 -1.02
CA ASN A 56 -31.63 -3.17 -1.58
C ASN A 56 -30.95 -2.40 -2.73
N LEU A 57 -31.77 -1.79 -3.61
CA LEU A 57 -31.27 -0.97 -4.71
C LEU A 57 -30.48 0.23 -4.19
N GLU A 58 -30.92 0.86 -3.11
CA GLU A 58 -30.23 1.98 -2.50
C GLU A 58 -28.87 1.56 -1.89
N ASP A 59 -28.82 0.41 -1.21
CA ASP A 59 -27.55 -0.17 -0.74
C ASP A 59 -26.56 -0.42 -1.90
N CYS A 60 -27.05 -0.91 -3.04
CA CYS A 60 -26.23 -1.10 -4.24
C CYS A 60 -25.71 0.24 -4.82
N ARG A 61 -26.58 1.25 -4.89
CA ARG A 61 -26.23 2.60 -5.37
C ARG A 61 -25.14 3.24 -4.52
N LEU A 62 -25.27 3.16 -3.20
CA LEU A 62 -24.26 3.67 -2.26
C LEU A 62 -22.89 3.04 -2.52
N VAL A 63 -22.84 1.73 -2.77
CA VAL A 63 -21.56 1.05 -3.09
C VAL A 63 -20.96 1.59 -4.38
N ILE A 64 -21.75 1.72 -5.44
CA ILE A 64 -21.28 2.24 -6.74
C ILE A 64 -20.75 3.67 -6.57
N GLU A 65 -21.52 4.53 -5.91
CA GLU A 65 -21.13 5.93 -5.71
C GLU A 65 -19.86 6.08 -4.85
N ILE A 66 -19.67 5.21 -3.85
CA ILE A 66 -18.42 5.17 -3.08
C ILE A 66 -17.25 4.77 -3.98
N PHE A 67 -17.42 3.76 -4.85
CA PHE A 67 -16.39 3.35 -5.79
C PHE A 67 -16.02 4.47 -6.76
N ASP A 68 -17.02 5.18 -7.28
CA ASP A 68 -16.81 6.31 -8.20
C ASP A 68 -16.15 7.49 -7.49
N LYS A 69 -16.66 7.88 -6.32
CA LYS A 69 -16.13 8.99 -5.52
C LYS A 69 -14.66 8.80 -5.12
N CYS A 70 -14.29 7.56 -4.79
CA CYS A 70 -12.94 7.21 -4.36
C CYS A 70 -12.05 6.69 -5.50
N HIS A 71 -12.54 6.64 -6.74
CA HIS A 71 -11.84 6.08 -7.91
C HIS A 71 -11.28 4.67 -7.65
N LEU A 72 -12.01 3.84 -6.88
CA LEU A 72 -11.50 2.54 -6.41
C LEU A 72 -11.26 1.56 -7.55
N LEU A 73 -12.13 1.53 -8.57
CA LEU A 73 -11.94 0.63 -9.70
C LEU A 73 -10.67 0.99 -10.48
N SER A 74 -10.45 2.27 -10.76
CA SER A 74 -9.24 2.75 -11.42
C SER A 74 -8.00 2.41 -10.61
N PHE A 75 -8.04 2.60 -9.30
CA PHE A 75 -6.96 2.23 -8.39
C PHE A 75 -6.65 0.73 -8.45
N LEU A 76 -7.67 -0.14 -8.38
CA LEU A 76 -7.48 -1.60 -8.42
C LEU A 76 -6.92 -2.08 -9.76
N CYS A 77 -7.43 -1.54 -10.88
CA CYS A 77 -6.90 -1.84 -12.22
C CYS A 77 -5.43 -1.43 -12.34
N LEU A 78 -5.09 -0.21 -11.93
CA LEU A 78 -3.71 0.27 -11.95
C LEU A 78 -2.79 -0.56 -11.05
N ARG A 79 -3.26 -0.94 -9.86
CA ARG A 79 -2.51 -1.82 -8.96
C ARG A 79 -2.23 -3.16 -9.64
N SER A 80 -3.24 -3.77 -10.25
CA SER A 80 -3.10 -5.02 -10.99
C SER A 80 -2.10 -4.90 -12.14
N GLN A 81 -2.20 -3.86 -12.95
CA GLN A 81 -1.28 -3.59 -14.06
C GLN A 81 0.17 -3.38 -13.60
N LEU A 82 0.36 -2.65 -12.50
CA LEU A 82 1.69 -2.34 -11.96
C LEU A 82 2.35 -3.53 -11.24
N THR A 83 1.57 -4.45 -10.68
CA THR A 83 2.09 -5.49 -9.78
C THR A 83 1.90 -6.91 -10.29
N GLY A 84 1.06 -7.10 -11.31
CA GLY A 84 0.64 -8.45 -11.75
C GLY A 84 -0.30 -9.17 -10.75
N LEU A 85 -0.80 -8.47 -9.72
CA LEU A 85 -1.78 -9.04 -8.80
C LEU A 85 -3.16 -9.09 -9.44
N GLU A 86 -3.93 -10.13 -9.12
CA GLU A 86 -5.34 -10.24 -9.49
C GLU A 86 -6.17 -9.10 -8.87
N LEU A 87 -7.24 -8.68 -9.56
CA LEU A 87 -8.09 -7.56 -9.12
C LEU A 87 -8.76 -7.81 -7.77
N ASP A 88 -9.14 -9.04 -7.49
CA ASP A 88 -9.82 -9.48 -6.26
C ASP A 88 -8.85 -9.82 -5.13
N ARG A 89 -7.54 -9.81 -5.39
CA ARG A 89 -6.53 -10.06 -4.35
C ARG A 89 -6.32 -8.84 -3.48
N TYR A 90 -6.73 -8.93 -2.23
CA TYR A 90 -6.55 -7.88 -1.23
C TYR A 90 -5.22 -8.01 -0.49
N GLY A 91 -4.66 -6.87 -0.07
CA GLY A 91 -3.34 -6.84 0.54
C GLY A 91 -2.27 -7.29 -0.44
N GLY A 92 -1.35 -8.14 0.01
CA GLY A 92 -0.40 -8.81 -0.88
C GLY A 92 0.79 -7.94 -1.29
N SER A 93 1.24 -7.02 -0.44
CA SER A 93 2.47 -6.24 -0.70
C SER A 93 3.68 -7.13 -0.94
N VAL A 94 3.79 -8.25 -0.20
CA VAL A 94 4.84 -9.26 -0.42
C VAL A 94 4.69 -9.91 -1.79
N ALA A 95 3.46 -10.29 -2.18
CA ALA A 95 3.22 -10.89 -3.49
C ALA A 95 3.49 -9.89 -4.63
N ALA A 96 3.09 -8.61 -4.46
CA ALA A 96 3.41 -7.55 -5.41
C ALA A 96 4.92 -7.37 -5.58
N PHE A 97 5.66 -7.32 -4.47
CA PHE A 97 7.11 -7.25 -4.49
C PHE A 97 7.72 -8.47 -5.19
N THR A 98 7.29 -9.67 -4.83
CA THR A 98 7.77 -10.93 -5.40
C THR A 98 7.53 -10.97 -6.91
N ASN A 99 6.32 -10.61 -7.38
CA ASN A 99 5.99 -10.58 -8.80
C ASN A 99 6.85 -9.61 -9.61
N LEU A 100 7.29 -8.51 -9.00
CA LEU A 100 8.12 -7.52 -9.66
C LEU A 100 9.61 -7.79 -9.54
N TYR A 101 10.05 -8.30 -8.38
CA TYR A 101 11.45 -8.50 -8.07
C TYR A 101 12.01 -9.81 -8.63
N ILE A 102 11.35 -10.93 -8.41
CA ILE A 102 11.86 -12.26 -8.77
C ILE A 102 12.12 -12.43 -10.27
N PRO A 103 11.23 -12.01 -11.20
CA PRO A 103 11.54 -12.10 -12.62
C PRO A 103 12.81 -11.30 -13.02
N ARG A 104 13.03 -10.16 -12.40
CA ARG A 104 14.23 -9.34 -12.64
C ARG A 104 15.49 -9.99 -12.05
N LEU A 105 15.35 -10.62 -10.89
CA LEU A 105 16.41 -11.41 -10.26
C LEU A 105 16.83 -12.57 -11.17
N HIS A 106 15.86 -13.31 -11.73
CA HIS A 106 16.12 -14.39 -12.68
C HIS A 106 16.75 -13.90 -13.98
N GLN A 107 16.29 -12.77 -14.52
CA GLN A 107 16.91 -12.15 -15.69
C GLN A 107 18.37 -11.73 -15.45
N ALA A 108 18.69 -11.35 -14.22
CA ALA A 108 20.06 -11.05 -13.79
C ALA A 108 20.92 -12.32 -13.54
N GLY A 109 20.35 -13.52 -13.68
CA GLY A 109 21.05 -14.80 -13.51
C GLY A 109 21.08 -15.33 -12.08
N PHE A 110 20.26 -14.80 -11.18
CA PHE A 110 20.22 -15.20 -9.77
C PHE A 110 18.89 -15.87 -9.40
N VAL A 111 18.93 -16.70 -8.37
CA VAL A 111 17.75 -17.39 -7.81
C VAL A 111 17.63 -17.02 -6.33
N ALA A 112 16.43 -16.62 -5.89
CA ALA A 112 16.17 -16.35 -4.49
C ALA A 112 16.25 -17.66 -3.67
N PRO A 113 16.79 -17.61 -2.44
CA PRO A 113 16.80 -18.76 -1.54
C PRO A 113 15.37 -19.12 -1.11
N ASN A 114 15.20 -20.33 -0.59
CA ASN A 114 13.97 -20.71 0.09
C ASN A 114 13.79 -19.91 1.39
N LEU A 115 12.54 -19.77 1.85
CA LEU A 115 12.27 -19.19 3.15
C LEU A 115 13.02 -19.99 4.23
N PRO A 116 13.70 -19.33 5.18
CA PRO A 116 14.40 -20.03 6.24
C PRO A 116 13.41 -20.79 7.13
N HIS A 117 13.82 -21.99 7.57
CA HIS A 117 13.10 -22.76 8.57
C HIS A 117 13.46 -22.25 9.96
N GLY A 118 12.48 -21.78 10.72
CA GLY A 118 12.67 -21.30 12.10
C GLY A 118 12.18 -19.89 12.35
N ALA A 119 12.43 -19.39 13.55
CA ALA A 119 12.05 -18.02 13.92
C ALA A 119 12.95 -17.01 13.19
N ILE A 120 12.32 -16.13 12.43
CA ILE A 120 13.00 -15.00 11.79
C ILE A 120 13.10 -13.89 12.84
N ALA A 121 14.30 -13.36 13.05
CA ALA A 121 14.50 -12.21 13.90
C ALA A 121 13.74 -11.01 13.34
N THR A 122 12.85 -10.44 14.15
CA THR A 122 12.11 -9.24 13.77
C THR A 122 13.02 -8.02 13.89
N SER A 123 12.95 -7.12 12.92
CA SER A 123 13.64 -5.82 13.01
C SER A 123 13.05 -5.01 14.17
N PRO A 124 13.86 -4.33 14.97
CA PRO A 124 13.38 -3.50 16.09
C PRO A 124 12.57 -2.27 15.65
N GLY A 125 12.46 -2.04 14.35
CA GLY A 125 11.79 -0.87 13.80
C GLY A 125 12.67 0.38 13.78
N GLY A 126 12.04 1.53 13.51
CA GLY A 126 12.74 2.81 13.45
C GLY A 126 13.03 3.39 14.85
N TYR A 127 14.09 4.17 14.95
CA TYR A 127 14.40 4.93 16.17
C TYR A 127 13.37 6.05 16.37
N VAL A 128 12.74 6.10 17.53
CA VAL A 128 11.83 7.17 17.93
C VAL A 128 12.55 8.08 18.91
N MET A 129 12.71 9.33 18.52
CA MET A 129 13.32 10.35 19.40
C MET A 129 12.39 10.70 20.56
N ASN A 130 12.95 10.98 21.71
CA ASN A 130 12.20 11.55 22.82
C ASN A 130 11.74 12.97 22.44
N SER A 131 10.49 13.29 22.74
CA SER A 131 9.99 14.65 22.58
C SER A 131 10.56 15.58 23.65
N LEU A 132 10.79 16.83 23.27
CA LEU A 132 11.12 17.92 24.19
C LEU A 132 9.91 18.86 24.23
N PRO A 133 8.93 18.63 25.12
CA PRO A 133 7.73 19.46 25.20
C PRO A 133 8.09 20.91 25.61
N GLY A 134 7.47 21.90 24.98
CA GLY A 134 7.73 23.30 25.29
C GLY A 134 7.04 24.24 24.30
N PHE A 135 7.19 25.54 24.54
CA PHE A 135 6.82 26.58 23.59
C PHE A 135 8.06 27.03 22.83
N TYR A 136 8.01 27.00 21.52
CA TYR A 136 9.15 27.35 20.66
C TYR A 136 8.72 28.46 19.69
N HIS A 137 9.65 29.41 19.43
CA HIS A 137 9.49 30.43 18.40
C HIS A 137 10.29 30.02 17.16
N ASP A 138 9.86 30.52 15.99
CA ASP A 138 10.57 30.34 14.72
C ASP A 138 10.87 28.87 14.36
N VAL A 139 9.87 28.01 14.50
CA VAL A 139 9.99 26.56 14.23
C VAL A 139 10.03 26.29 12.74
N LEU A 140 11.12 25.67 12.27
CA LEU A 140 11.26 25.19 10.91
C LEU A 140 10.89 23.71 10.84
N VAL A 141 9.85 23.39 10.05
CA VAL A 141 9.39 22.01 9.82
C VAL A 141 9.91 21.52 8.48
N LEU A 142 10.76 20.50 8.49
CA LEU A 142 11.33 19.89 7.29
C LEU A 142 10.87 18.45 7.17
N ASP A 143 10.57 18.01 5.96
CA ASP A 143 10.21 16.62 5.64
C ASP A 143 10.95 16.13 4.40
N PHE A 144 11.31 14.85 4.37
CA PHE A 144 11.95 14.24 3.22
C PHE A 144 10.91 13.88 2.15
N LYS A 145 11.11 14.35 0.94
CA LYS A 145 10.26 13.94 -0.20
C LYS A 145 10.37 12.43 -0.42
N SER A 146 9.29 11.69 -0.08
CA SER A 146 9.21 10.22 -0.23
C SER A 146 10.38 9.50 0.45
N LEU A 147 10.50 9.62 1.77
CA LEU A 147 11.63 9.16 2.60
C LEU A 147 12.12 7.75 2.24
N TYR A 148 11.27 6.73 2.29
CA TYR A 148 11.69 5.35 2.05
C TYR A 148 12.18 5.08 0.62
N PRO A 149 11.48 5.47 -0.44
CA PRO A 149 11.99 5.40 -1.80
C PRO A 149 13.32 6.13 -1.98
N SER A 150 13.50 7.29 -1.38
CA SER A 150 14.75 8.05 -1.46
C SER A 150 15.92 7.30 -0.80
N ILE A 151 15.70 6.72 0.38
CA ILE A 151 16.70 5.91 1.09
C ILE A 151 17.10 4.67 0.25
N ILE A 152 16.13 3.93 -0.29
CA ILE A 152 16.39 2.76 -1.13
C ILE A 152 17.27 3.13 -2.33
N ARG A 153 16.96 4.23 -3.01
CA ARG A 153 17.71 4.70 -4.19
C ARG A 153 19.11 5.19 -3.82
N THR A 154 19.23 5.95 -2.75
CA THR A 154 20.51 6.57 -2.35
C THR A 154 21.52 5.56 -1.83
N PHE A 155 21.05 4.61 -1.03
CA PHE A 155 21.91 3.62 -0.39
C PHE A 155 21.92 2.27 -1.07
N HIS A 156 21.25 2.14 -2.23
CA HIS A 156 21.07 0.88 -2.97
C HIS A 156 20.54 -0.26 -2.10
N ILE A 157 19.60 0.04 -1.21
CA ILE A 157 19.02 -0.97 -0.31
C ILE A 157 18.26 -2.00 -1.15
N ASP A 158 18.81 -3.20 -1.21
CA ASP A 158 18.36 -4.26 -2.09
C ASP A 158 18.90 -5.60 -1.58
N PRO A 159 18.13 -6.70 -1.57
CA PRO A 159 18.61 -8.01 -1.14
C PRO A 159 19.82 -8.50 -1.93
N LEU A 160 19.81 -8.36 -3.26
CA LEU A 160 20.93 -8.76 -4.12
C LEU A 160 22.16 -7.89 -3.84
N ALA A 161 21.97 -6.58 -3.70
CA ALA A 161 23.06 -5.64 -3.40
C ALA A 161 23.71 -5.93 -2.04
N LEU A 162 22.95 -6.37 -1.04
CA LEU A 162 23.48 -6.76 0.26
C LEU A 162 24.37 -8.00 0.14
N VAL A 163 23.90 -9.05 -0.56
CA VAL A 163 24.66 -10.29 -0.71
C VAL A 163 25.98 -10.05 -1.44
N HIS A 164 25.96 -9.26 -2.53
CA HIS A 164 27.18 -8.90 -3.26
C HIS A 164 28.07 -7.94 -2.46
N GLY A 165 27.51 -6.92 -1.86
CA GLY A 165 28.25 -5.90 -1.13
C GLY A 165 29.02 -6.45 0.08
N LEU A 166 28.56 -7.54 0.70
CA LEU A 166 29.30 -8.22 1.77
C LEU A 166 30.55 -8.95 1.26
N GLN A 167 30.62 -9.25 -0.05
CA GLN A 167 31.72 -9.96 -0.70
C GLN A 167 32.67 -9.03 -1.50
N GLU A 168 32.19 -7.83 -1.84
CA GLU A 168 32.95 -6.85 -2.61
C GLU A 168 33.89 -6.03 -1.72
N PRO A 169 34.97 -5.44 -2.30
CA PRO A 169 35.82 -4.49 -1.60
C PRO A 169 35.00 -3.31 -1.07
N GLU A 170 35.33 -2.83 0.12
CA GLU A 170 34.57 -1.76 0.79
C GLU A 170 34.46 -0.48 -0.05
N ALA A 171 35.50 -0.14 -0.80
CA ALA A 171 35.51 1.02 -1.70
C ALA A 171 34.46 0.94 -2.85
N GLU A 172 34.02 -0.26 -3.19
CA GLU A 172 33.02 -0.51 -4.24
C GLU A 172 31.59 -0.60 -3.72
N THR A 173 31.41 -0.44 -2.41
CA THR A 173 30.12 -0.60 -1.74
C THR A 173 29.59 0.72 -1.17
N ILE A 174 28.34 0.71 -0.75
CA ILE A 174 27.71 1.77 0.03
C ILE A 174 27.53 1.22 1.44
N PRO A 175 28.05 1.88 2.49
CA PRO A 175 27.88 1.42 3.86
C PRO A 175 26.41 1.52 4.28
N GLY A 176 25.92 0.47 4.93
CA GLY A 176 24.62 0.38 5.52
C GLY A 176 24.66 0.37 7.04
N TYR A 177 23.51 0.19 7.67
CA TYR A 177 23.38 0.09 9.12
C TYR A 177 23.87 -1.27 9.64
N VAL A 178 24.43 -1.31 10.86
CA VAL A 178 24.89 -2.55 11.52
C VAL A 178 25.89 -3.37 10.68
N GLY A 179 26.82 -2.70 9.99
CA GLY A 179 27.85 -3.37 9.19
C GLY A 179 27.35 -3.93 7.85
N GLY A 180 26.11 -3.67 7.47
CA GLY A 180 25.62 -3.99 6.12
C GLY A 180 26.37 -3.16 5.07
N ARG A 181 26.58 -3.75 3.89
CA ARG A 181 27.19 -3.07 2.75
C ARG A 181 26.41 -3.44 1.50
N PHE A 182 26.08 -2.45 0.68
CA PHE A 182 25.29 -2.62 -0.55
C PHE A 182 26.19 -2.41 -1.77
N SER A 183 26.11 -3.33 -2.72
CA SER A 183 26.84 -3.23 -3.99
C SER A 183 26.40 -1.99 -4.79
N ARG A 184 27.37 -1.27 -5.35
CA ARG A 184 27.09 -0.19 -6.30
C ARG A 184 26.68 -0.70 -7.70
N LYS A 185 27.06 -1.93 -8.02
CA LYS A 185 26.90 -2.52 -9.37
C LYS A 185 25.72 -3.48 -9.48
N HIS A 186 25.51 -4.29 -8.45
CA HIS A 186 24.52 -5.38 -8.45
C HIS A 186 23.32 -5.02 -7.58
N HIS A 187 22.30 -4.41 -8.18
CA HIS A 187 21.06 -4.05 -7.49
C HIS A 187 19.87 -4.07 -8.46
N ILE A 188 18.69 -4.33 -7.97
CA ILE A 188 17.43 -4.42 -8.73
C ILE A 188 16.41 -3.41 -8.22
N LEU A 189 16.17 -3.41 -6.91
CA LEU A 189 15.13 -2.61 -6.30
C LEU A 189 15.29 -1.09 -6.50
N PRO A 190 16.49 -0.49 -6.41
CA PRO A 190 16.69 0.92 -6.73
C PRO A 190 16.18 1.29 -8.13
N GLY A 191 16.51 0.48 -9.14
CA GLY A 191 16.05 0.69 -10.52
C GLY A 191 14.53 0.54 -10.67
N LEU A 192 13.91 -0.41 -9.95
CA LEU A 192 12.46 -0.57 -9.90
C LEU A 192 11.79 0.66 -9.27
N ILE A 193 12.34 1.16 -8.18
CA ILE A 193 11.85 2.39 -7.52
C ILE A 193 12.02 3.61 -8.43
N ASP A 194 13.12 3.74 -9.16
CA ASP A 194 13.32 4.81 -10.14
C ASP A 194 12.24 4.82 -11.22
N HIS A 195 11.93 3.66 -11.77
CA HIS A 195 10.85 3.50 -12.76
C HIS A 195 9.49 3.96 -12.22
N LEU A 196 9.15 3.50 -11.02
CA LEU A 196 7.91 3.90 -10.36
C LEU A 196 7.89 5.40 -10.01
N TRP A 197 9.03 5.93 -9.60
CA TRP A 197 9.16 7.37 -9.34
C TRP A 197 8.89 8.21 -10.58
N GLN A 198 9.52 7.87 -11.71
CA GLN A 198 9.30 8.57 -12.99
C GLN A 198 7.83 8.48 -13.42
N ALA A 199 7.24 7.28 -13.36
CA ALA A 199 5.83 7.09 -13.67
C ALA A 199 4.90 7.91 -12.77
N ARG A 200 5.27 8.10 -11.48
CA ARG A 200 4.51 8.94 -10.55
C ARG A 200 4.65 10.43 -10.87
N GLU A 201 5.85 10.91 -11.18
CA GLU A 201 6.04 12.32 -11.57
C GLU A 201 5.29 12.62 -12.88
N GLN A 202 5.28 11.69 -13.83
CA GLN A 202 4.46 11.80 -15.04
C GLN A 202 2.96 11.89 -14.70
N ALA A 203 2.45 10.99 -13.86
CA ALA A 203 1.04 11.02 -13.43
C ALA A 203 0.65 12.34 -12.74
N LYS A 204 1.56 12.96 -12.00
CA LYS A 204 1.34 14.29 -11.42
C LYS A 204 1.25 15.38 -12.49
N THR A 205 2.13 15.34 -13.49
CA THR A 205 2.13 16.31 -14.60
C THR A 205 0.84 16.19 -15.43
N GLU A 206 0.34 14.97 -15.60
CA GLU A 206 -0.92 14.65 -16.28
C GLU A 206 -2.16 14.88 -15.40
N HIS A 207 -1.99 15.31 -14.14
CA HIS A 207 -3.07 15.46 -13.15
C HIS A 207 -3.84 14.16 -12.87
N ASP A 208 -3.24 12.99 -13.15
CA ASP A 208 -3.81 11.67 -12.85
C ASP A 208 -3.58 11.31 -11.38
N GLN A 209 -4.46 11.81 -10.50
CA GLN A 209 -4.38 11.59 -9.05
C GLN A 209 -4.51 10.11 -8.65
N PRO A 210 -5.44 9.31 -9.21
CA PRO A 210 -5.54 7.88 -8.91
C PRO A 210 -4.24 7.13 -9.19
N ARG A 211 -3.62 7.38 -10.36
CA ARG A 211 -2.35 6.76 -10.74
C ARG A 211 -1.20 7.18 -9.83
N SER A 212 -1.08 8.48 -9.55
CA SER A 212 -0.06 9.01 -8.63
C SER A 212 -0.17 8.40 -7.24
N GLN A 213 -1.40 8.23 -6.73
CA GLN A 213 -1.66 7.64 -5.43
C GLN A 213 -1.35 6.13 -5.41
N ALA A 214 -1.77 5.37 -6.42
CA ALA A 214 -1.49 3.94 -6.52
C ALA A 214 0.02 3.67 -6.52
N ILE A 215 0.78 4.41 -7.31
CA ILE A 215 2.25 4.29 -7.36
C ILE A 215 2.88 4.66 -6.03
N LYS A 216 2.41 5.73 -5.36
CA LYS A 216 2.90 6.12 -4.02
C LYS A 216 2.73 5.01 -2.99
N ILE A 217 1.55 4.38 -2.96
CA ILE A 217 1.25 3.28 -2.05
C ILE A 217 2.18 2.10 -2.31
N LEU A 218 2.37 1.73 -3.58
CA LEU A 218 3.24 0.63 -3.98
C LEU A 218 4.71 0.86 -3.57
N MET A 219 5.26 2.03 -3.86
CA MET A 219 6.65 2.36 -3.50
C MET A 219 6.88 2.33 -1.98
N ASN A 220 5.92 2.81 -1.20
CA ASN A 220 6.03 2.78 0.27
C ASN A 220 5.88 1.36 0.83
N ALA A 221 5.04 0.53 0.20
CA ALA A 221 4.85 -0.86 0.62
C ALA A 221 6.13 -1.69 0.49
N PHE A 222 6.97 -1.43 -0.50
CA PHE A 222 8.21 -2.19 -0.73
C PHE A 222 9.22 -2.07 0.41
N TYR A 223 9.29 -0.93 1.09
CA TYR A 223 10.11 -0.81 2.27
C TYR A 223 9.66 -1.77 3.39
N GLY A 224 8.36 -1.78 3.68
CA GLY A 224 7.80 -2.66 4.72
C GLY A 224 7.91 -4.15 4.39
N VAL A 225 7.88 -4.48 3.10
CA VAL A 225 8.00 -5.88 2.64
C VAL A 225 9.37 -6.45 2.94
N MET A 226 10.45 -5.70 2.73
CA MET A 226 11.82 -6.18 2.99
C MET A 226 12.07 -6.57 4.46
N GLY A 227 11.32 -5.98 5.39
CA GLY A 227 11.36 -6.32 6.81
C GLY A 227 10.30 -7.33 7.25
N SER A 228 9.49 -7.87 6.32
CA SER A 228 8.40 -8.77 6.66
C SER A 228 8.85 -10.24 6.68
N VAL A 229 8.27 -11.02 7.60
CA VAL A 229 8.56 -12.46 7.78
C VAL A 229 8.22 -13.29 6.53
N GLY A 230 7.34 -12.82 5.67
CA GLY A 230 6.90 -13.52 4.45
C GLY A 230 7.70 -13.18 3.20
N CYS A 231 8.73 -12.33 3.29
CA CYS A 231 9.59 -11.98 2.16
C CYS A 231 10.76 -12.98 2.02
N ARG A 232 11.05 -13.36 0.78
CA ARG A 232 12.21 -14.23 0.45
C ARG A 232 13.46 -13.41 0.24
#